data_ca8b2fd48085d9aaee9ef69ebf345492
#
_entry.id   ca8b2fd48085d9aaee9ef69ebf345492
#
_cell.length_a   1.000
_cell.length_b   1.000
_cell.length_c   1.000
_cell.angle_alpha   90.00
_cell.angle_beta   90.00
_cell.angle_gamma   90.00
#
_symmetry.space_group_name_H-M   'P 1'
#
loop_
_entity.id
_entity.type
_entity.pdbx_description
1 polymer ?
#
loop_
_entity_poly.entity_id
_entity_poly.type
_entity_poly.pdbx_seq_one_letter_code
_entity_poly.pdbx_strand_id
1 'polypeptide(L)'
;MWEVLALRYARHDRTAQSNFMMPVPDPHDAMPMDYFVWLLRGPEGRLVLVDTGFSEETAAKRGRTILRPVGDCLRAIGVDPAAIQDVVVTHLHYDHAGNLDLFPNARFHIQDNEVSFATGRHMCSHCLRHPFEVQDVVRLIRAVYADRVVFHDGEGEVAPGVTLHGVGGHSGGLQMVRIATARGPLVIAGDASHYYANMARENPFPIVFDLGAMVQGWRRARALAGGDESLVIPGHDPLVRIRFPAEPGNPEATRLDLPPYS
;
A
#
# COMPACT_ATOMS: atom_id res chain seq x y z
N MET A 1 12.44 -9.38 15.25
CA MET A 1 11.10 -9.47 14.64
C MET A 1 10.58 -8.05 14.47
N TRP A 2 9.74 -7.82 13.46
CA TRP A 2 9.18 -6.51 13.15
C TRP A 2 7.80 -6.34 13.76
N GLU A 3 7.50 -5.15 14.30
CA GLU A 3 6.14 -4.69 14.54
C GLU A 3 5.61 -4.04 13.26
N VAL A 4 4.31 -4.21 12.99
CA VAL A 4 3.67 -3.70 11.78
C VAL A 4 2.39 -2.96 12.16
N LEU A 5 2.34 -1.68 11.85
CA LEU A 5 1.19 -0.82 12.10
C LEU A 5 0.55 -0.38 10.78
N ALA A 6 -0.74 -0.61 10.61
CA ALA A 6 -1.54 0.05 9.58
C ALA A 6 -2.05 1.39 10.14
N LEU A 7 -1.67 2.51 9.53
CA LEU A 7 -2.09 3.85 9.92
C LEU A 7 -3.17 4.33 8.94
N ARG A 8 -4.44 4.37 9.39
CA ARG A 8 -5.52 4.89 8.57
C ARG A 8 -5.45 6.41 8.52
N TYR A 9 -5.25 6.98 7.34
CA TYR A 9 -5.14 8.41 7.16
C TYR A 9 -6.35 9.03 6.43
N ALA A 10 -7.10 8.23 5.65
CA ALA A 10 -8.23 8.72 4.87
C ALA A 10 -9.28 7.63 4.64
N ARG A 11 -10.44 8.04 4.10
CA ARG A 11 -11.54 7.15 3.71
C ARG A 11 -12.25 7.66 2.45
N HIS A 12 -12.98 6.74 1.81
CA HIS A 12 -13.88 7.04 0.72
C HIS A 12 -15.15 6.18 0.80
N ASP A 13 -16.31 6.83 0.81
CA ASP A 13 -17.60 6.15 0.81
C ASP A 13 -17.85 5.57 -0.59
N ARG A 14 -18.11 4.26 -0.66
CA ARG A 14 -18.30 3.51 -1.90
C ARG A 14 -19.41 2.48 -1.74
N THR A 15 -19.92 1.99 -2.86
CA THR A 15 -20.82 0.85 -2.89
C THR A 15 -20.06 -0.42 -3.28
N ALA A 16 -20.65 -1.59 -2.98
CA ALA A 16 -20.05 -2.88 -3.28
C ALA A 16 -19.69 -3.00 -4.77
N GLN A 17 -20.61 -2.69 -5.69
CA GLN A 17 -20.33 -2.80 -7.12
C GLN A 17 -19.14 -1.95 -7.58
N SER A 18 -18.88 -0.83 -6.95
CA SER A 18 -17.73 0.02 -7.33
C SER A 18 -16.38 -0.57 -6.90
N ASN A 19 -16.36 -1.66 -6.13
CA ASN A 19 -15.16 -2.35 -5.64
C ASN A 19 -14.88 -3.69 -6.32
N PHE A 20 -15.71 -4.06 -7.30
CA PHE A 20 -15.56 -5.32 -8.03
C PHE A 20 -15.72 -5.10 -9.54
N MET A 21 -14.88 -5.79 -10.31
CA MET A 21 -14.90 -5.75 -11.78
C MET A 21 -16.15 -6.44 -12.33
N MET A 22 -16.53 -7.60 -11.77
CA MET A 22 -17.72 -8.35 -12.16
C MET A 22 -18.89 -8.03 -11.22
N PRO A 23 -20.15 -8.22 -11.67
CA PRO A 23 -21.32 -7.99 -10.85
C PRO A 23 -21.30 -8.73 -9.52
N VAL A 24 -21.86 -8.11 -8.48
CA VAL A 24 -22.01 -8.69 -7.14
C VAL A 24 -23.48 -8.75 -6.76
N PRO A 25 -23.89 -9.66 -5.81
CA PRO A 25 -25.28 -9.85 -5.43
C PRO A 25 -25.95 -8.59 -4.88
N ASP A 26 -25.24 -7.82 -4.04
CA ASP A 26 -25.75 -6.64 -3.35
C ASP A 26 -25.00 -5.37 -3.81
N PRO A 27 -25.24 -4.92 -5.07
CA PRO A 27 -24.39 -3.92 -5.73
C PRO A 27 -24.43 -2.53 -5.06
N HIS A 28 -25.50 -2.21 -4.35
CA HIS A 28 -25.73 -0.90 -3.72
C HIS A 28 -25.37 -0.85 -2.23
N ASP A 29 -25.00 -1.98 -1.64
CA ASP A 29 -24.59 -2.01 -0.24
C ASP A 29 -23.37 -1.13 0.00
N ALA A 30 -23.34 -0.47 1.15
CA ALA A 30 -22.21 0.34 1.55
C ALA A 30 -20.96 -0.56 1.75
N MET A 31 -19.91 -0.25 1.00
CA MET A 31 -18.63 -0.93 1.11
C MET A 31 -17.52 0.13 1.03
N PRO A 32 -17.30 0.88 2.14
CA PRO A 32 -16.32 1.97 2.14
C PRO A 32 -14.90 1.45 1.95
N MET A 33 -14.02 2.36 1.53
CA MET A 33 -12.60 2.14 1.36
C MET A 33 -11.86 2.96 2.41
N ASP A 34 -10.97 2.32 3.16
CA ASP A 34 -9.99 2.98 4.03
C ASP A 34 -8.65 3.11 3.28
N TYR A 35 -7.91 4.16 3.58
CA TYR A 35 -6.58 4.37 3.03
C TYR A 35 -5.56 4.28 4.16
N PHE A 36 -4.52 3.49 3.92
CA PHE A 36 -3.47 3.20 4.90
C PHE A 36 -2.10 3.58 4.36
N VAL A 37 -1.19 3.91 5.28
CA VAL A 37 0.24 3.72 5.14
C VAL A 37 0.68 2.75 6.22
N TRP A 38 1.74 1.99 6.00
CA TRP A 38 2.16 0.96 6.96
C TRP A 38 3.53 1.30 7.53
N LEU A 39 3.62 1.45 8.85
CA LEU A 39 4.88 1.65 9.55
C LEU A 39 5.40 0.31 10.07
N LEU A 40 6.64 0.01 9.74
CA LEU A 40 7.39 -1.14 10.25
C LEU A 40 8.40 -0.63 11.27
N ARG A 41 8.29 -1.12 12.51
CA ARG A 41 9.26 -0.87 13.57
C ARG A 41 10.13 -2.11 13.76
N GLY A 42 11.39 -2.01 13.43
CA GLY A 42 12.37 -3.08 13.47
C GLY A 42 13.27 -3.06 14.69
N PRO A 43 14.18 -4.04 14.77
CA PRO A 43 15.24 -4.04 15.77
C PRO A 43 16.07 -2.76 15.73
N GLU A 44 16.67 -2.39 16.87
CA GLU A 44 17.57 -1.22 17.01
C GLU A 44 16.93 0.12 16.61
N GLY A 45 15.58 0.21 16.66
CA GLY A 45 14.85 1.42 16.31
C GLY A 45 14.76 1.69 14.81
N ARG A 46 15.06 0.72 13.94
CA ARG A 46 14.96 0.86 12.50
C ARG A 46 13.49 1.07 12.09
N LEU A 47 13.26 2.05 11.23
CA LEU A 47 11.95 2.38 10.70
C LEU A 47 11.92 2.19 9.19
N VAL A 48 10.88 1.51 8.70
CA VAL A 48 10.55 1.43 7.27
C VAL A 48 9.09 1.83 7.12
N LEU A 49 8.79 2.70 6.18
CA LEU A 49 7.42 3.04 5.82
C LEU A 49 7.06 2.35 4.50
N VAL A 50 5.84 1.86 4.38
CA VAL A 50 5.27 1.37 3.12
C VAL A 50 4.18 2.33 2.70
N ASP A 51 4.35 2.92 1.53
CA ASP A 51 3.55 3.97 0.91
C ASP A 51 3.51 5.30 1.68
N THR A 52 3.10 6.37 0.99
CA THR A 52 3.12 7.74 1.53
C THR A 52 1.76 8.42 1.53
N GLY A 53 0.71 7.74 1.04
CA GLY A 53 -0.63 8.31 0.97
C GLY A 53 -0.75 9.46 -0.04
N PHE A 54 -1.80 10.26 0.08
CA PHE A 54 -2.05 11.44 -0.76
C PHE A 54 -2.17 12.73 0.05
N SER A 55 -1.97 13.86 -0.63
CA SER A 55 -2.07 15.20 -0.04
C SER A 55 -3.52 15.67 0.12
N GLU A 56 -3.75 16.71 0.93
CA GLU A 56 -5.05 17.35 1.08
C GLU A 56 -5.57 17.93 -0.25
N GLU A 57 -4.66 18.46 -1.09
CA GLU A 57 -5.00 18.96 -2.43
C GLU A 57 -5.53 17.82 -3.31
N THR A 58 -4.84 16.69 -3.34
CA THR A 58 -5.27 15.49 -4.09
C THR A 58 -6.59 14.94 -3.53
N ALA A 59 -6.77 14.95 -2.21
CA ALA A 59 -8.02 14.54 -1.57
C ALA A 59 -9.19 15.39 -2.04
N ALA A 60 -9.05 16.71 -2.02
CA ALA A 60 -10.08 17.65 -2.47
C ALA A 60 -10.42 17.43 -3.95
N LYS A 61 -9.39 17.33 -4.81
CA LYS A 61 -9.54 17.07 -6.26
C LYS A 61 -10.28 15.78 -6.55
N ARG A 62 -10.05 14.72 -5.76
CA ARG A 62 -10.58 13.37 -5.99
C ARG A 62 -11.81 13.02 -5.14
N GLY A 63 -12.28 13.94 -4.30
CA GLY A 63 -13.42 13.73 -3.41
C GLY A 63 -13.14 12.65 -2.35
N ARG A 64 -11.95 12.67 -1.75
CA ARG A 64 -11.54 11.78 -0.66
C ARG A 64 -11.60 12.53 0.66
N THR A 65 -11.86 11.83 1.76
CA THR A 65 -11.91 12.43 3.10
C THR A 65 -10.63 12.08 3.85
N ILE A 66 -9.75 13.04 4.07
CA ILE A 66 -8.63 12.87 5.01
C ILE A 66 -9.18 12.92 6.43
N LEU A 67 -8.83 11.91 7.21
CA LEU A 67 -9.13 11.82 8.64
C LEU A 67 -8.01 12.47 9.46
N ARG A 68 -6.76 12.21 9.05
CA ARG A 68 -5.56 12.81 9.61
C ARG A 68 -4.46 12.75 8.55
N PRO A 69 -3.75 13.85 8.25
CA PRO A 69 -2.61 13.82 7.32
C PRO A 69 -1.55 12.80 7.73
N VAL A 70 -0.89 12.17 6.74
CA VAL A 70 0.07 11.07 6.99
C VAL A 70 1.18 11.48 7.97
N GLY A 71 1.74 12.70 7.82
CA GLY A 71 2.75 13.20 8.76
C GLY A 71 2.24 13.28 10.20
N ASP A 72 0.97 13.63 10.39
CA ASP A 72 0.36 13.72 11.74
C ASP A 72 -0.02 12.33 12.27
N CYS A 73 -0.35 11.35 11.39
CA CYS A 73 -0.50 9.96 11.81
C CYS A 73 0.80 9.42 12.40
N LEU A 74 1.93 9.69 11.76
CA LEU A 74 3.26 9.26 12.24
C LEU A 74 3.63 9.96 13.55
N ARG A 75 3.45 11.28 13.64
CA ARG A 75 3.72 12.04 14.89
C ARG A 75 2.85 11.58 16.06
N ALA A 76 1.61 11.19 15.80
CA ALA A 76 0.69 10.71 16.84
C ALA A 76 1.13 9.37 17.48
N ILE A 77 2.03 8.64 16.84
CA ILE A 77 2.67 7.42 17.37
C ILE A 77 4.15 7.63 17.70
N GLY A 78 4.57 8.89 17.87
CA GLY A 78 5.93 9.26 18.28
C GLY A 78 6.99 9.16 17.20
N VAL A 79 6.62 9.16 15.91
CA VAL A 79 7.57 9.06 14.79
C VAL A 79 7.62 10.37 14.02
N ASP A 80 8.82 10.96 13.94
CA ASP A 80 9.08 12.06 13.02
C ASP A 80 9.24 11.51 11.59
N PRO A 81 8.48 12.00 10.59
CA PRO A 81 8.69 11.61 9.19
C PRO A 81 10.14 11.76 8.71
N ALA A 82 10.86 12.76 9.20
CA ALA A 82 12.28 12.98 8.84
C ALA A 82 13.23 11.91 9.41
N ALA A 83 12.81 11.13 10.40
CA ALA A 83 13.59 10.03 10.95
C ALA A 83 13.49 8.73 10.11
N ILE A 84 12.53 8.66 9.18
CA ILE A 84 12.34 7.49 8.31
C ILE A 84 13.42 7.50 7.22
N GLN A 85 14.20 6.41 7.15
CA GLN A 85 15.32 6.27 6.23
C GLN A 85 14.99 5.44 4.99
N ASP A 86 14.01 4.56 5.07
CA ASP A 86 13.60 3.70 3.97
C ASP A 86 12.08 3.78 3.79
N VAL A 87 11.64 4.11 2.58
CA VAL A 87 10.22 4.12 2.17
C VAL A 87 10.05 3.17 1.02
N VAL A 88 9.20 2.18 1.17
CA VAL A 88 8.77 1.32 0.06
C VAL A 88 7.58 1.99 -0.62
N VAL A 89 7.70 2.26 -1.91
CA VAL A 89 6.58 2.70 -2.76
C VAL A 89 6.07 1.46 -3.48
N THR A 90 4.88 0.98 -3.09
CA THR A 90 4.32 -0.24 -3.69
C THR A 90 4.04 -0.04 -5.17
N HIS A 91 3.52 1.12 -5.54
CA HIS A 91 3.31 1.58 -6.92
C HIS A 91 3.02 3.10 -6.94
N LEU A 92 2.92 3.70 -8.13
CA LEU A 92 2.86 5.16 -8.30
C LEU A 92 1.44 5.72 -8.45
N HIS A 93 0.40 5.02 -8.03
CA HIS A 93 -0.92 5.63 -7.94
C HIS A 93 -0.94 6.71 -6.85
N TYR A 94 -1.85 7.67 -7.00
CA TYR A 94 -1.92 8.90 -6.19
C TYR A 94 -2.00 8.64 -4.67
N ASP A 95 -2.61 7.53 -4.26
CA ASP A 95 -2.84 7.18 -2.87
C ASP A 95 -1.70 6.41 -2.21
N HIS A 96 -0.64 6.13 -2.96
CA HIS A 96 0.57 5.45 -2.49
C HIS A 96 1.82 6.32 -2.56
N ALA A 97 1.89 7.28 -3.50
CA ALA A 97 3.09 8.07 -3.78
C ALA A 97 2.92 9.60 -3.61
N GLY A 98 1.82 10.07 -2.99
CA GLY A 98 1.44 11.50 -3.00
C GLY A 98 2.19 12.42 -2.03
N ASN A 99 2.94 11.88 -1.06
CA ASN A 99 3.61 12.68 -0.03
C ASN A 99 5.11 12.37 0.12
N LEU A 100 5.82 12.06 -0.97
CA LEU A 100 7.27 11.75 -0.92
C LEU A 100 8.10 12.85 -0.25
N ASP A 101 7.69 14.11 -0.38
CA ASP A 101 8.38 15.27 0.19
C ASP A 101 8.37 15.31 1.73
N LEU A 102 7.45 14.57 2.40
CA LEU A 102 7.44 14.43 3.86
C LEU A 102 8.66 13.67 4.39
N PHE A 103 9.39 12.93 3.55
CA PHE A 103 10.47 12.03 3.92
C PHE A 103 11.81 12.50 3.33
N PRO A 104 12.36 13.63 3.80
CA PRO A 104 13.53 14.28 3.17
C PRO A 104 14.81 13.43 3.24
N ASN A 105 14.92 12.54 4.21
CA ASN A 105 16.10 11.70 4.44
C ASN A 105 15.91 10.25 3.94
N ALA A 106 14.74 9.92 3.39
CA ALA A 106 14.44 8.56 2.96
C ALA A 106 15.02 8.22 1.59
N ARG A 107 15.38 6.93 1.43
CA ARG A 107 15.53 6.27 0.14
C ARG A 107 14.20 5.63 -0.22
N PHE A 108 13.81 5.73 -1.47
CA PHE A 108 12.56 5.17 -1.99
C PHE A 108 12.85 3.86 -2.74
N HIS A 109 12.24 2.76 -2.30
CA HIS A 109 12.37 1.45 -2.90
C HIS A 109 11.20 1.20 -3.85
N ILE A 110 11.48 0.99 -5.13
CA ILE A 110 10.46 0.85 -6.18
C ILE A 110 10.91 -0.14 -7.25
N GLN A 111 9.97 -0.74 -7.97
CA GLN A 111 10.25 -1.61 -9.10
C GLN A 111 10.60 -0.82 -10.37
N ASP A 112 11.58 -1.27 -11.14
CA ASP A 112 11.93 -0.73 -12.47
C ASP A 112 10.71 -0.63 -13.38
N ASN A 113 9.91 -1.68 -13.41
CA ASN A 113 8.71 -1.76 -14.24
C ASN A 113 7.68 -0.70 -13.87
N GLU A 114 7.57 -0.29 -12.60
CA GLU A 114 6.62 0.74 -12.19
C GLU A 114 7.00 2.11 -12.72
N VAL A 115 8.28 2.47 -12.63
CA VAL A 115 8.77 3.74 -13.17
C VAL A 115 8.66 3.76 -14.69
N SER A 116 9.02 2.66 -15.35
CA SER A 116 8.85 2.50 -16.80
C SER A 116 7.39 2.61 -17.23
N PHE A 117 6.46 2.04 -16.47
CA PHE A 117 5.03 2.12 -16.72
C PHE A 117 4.52 3.55 -16.56
N ALA A 118 4.84 4.22 -15.42
CA ALA A 118 4.34 5.54 -15.08
C ALA A 118 4.93 6.67 -15.95
N THR A 119 6.03 6.43 -16.66
CA THR A 119 6.68 7.39 -17.56
C THR A 119 6.61 7.02 -19.03
N GLY A 120 6.07 5.83 -19.33
CA GLY A 120 6.02 5.26 -20.66
C GLY A 120 4.74 5.56 -21.43
N ARG A 121 4.62 4.90 -22.60
CA ARG A 121 3.50 5.07 -23.55
C ARG A 121 2.11 4.78 -22.96
N HIS A 122 2.03 3.97 -21.89
CA HIS A 122 0.78 3.64 -21.22
C HIS A 122 0.08 4.89 -20.66
N MET A 123 0.85 5.90 -20.25
CA MET A 123 0.33 7.16 -19.73
C MET A 123 -0.31 8.05 -20.81
N CYS A 124 -0.20 7.70 -22.09
CA CYS A 124 -0.96 8.35 -23.16
C CYS A 124 -2.44 7.96 -23.16
N SER A 125 -2.79 6.81 -22.52
CA SER A 125 -4.17 6.34 -22.43
C SER A 125 -4.84 6.88 -21.16
N HIS A 126 -5.97 7.57 -21.31
CA HIS A 126 -6.66 8.21 -20.18
C HIS A 126 -7.06 7.21 -19.06
N CYS A 127 -7.57 6.04 -19.42
CA CYS A 127 -7.97 5.02 -18.44
C CYS A 127 -6.79 4.48 -17.61
N LEU A 128 -5.59 4.37 -18.19
CA LEU A 128 -4.41 3.88 -17.48
C LEU A 128 -3.75 4.96 -16.62
N ARG A 129 -3.74 6.22 -17.09
CA ARG A 129 -3.14 7.32 -16.31
C ARG A 129 -4.07 7.90 -15.23
N HIS A 130 -5.37 7.59 -15.28
CA HIS A 130 -6.34 8.16 -14.34
C HIS A 130 -5.98 7.98 -12.85
N PRO A 131 -5.41 6.85 -12.39
CA PRO A 131 -5.01 6.69 -11.00
C PRO A 131 -3.72 7.42 -10.63
N PHE A 132 -3.00 8.00 -11.57
CA PHE A 132 -1.74 8.70 -11.31
C PHE A 132 -1.96 10.20 -11.11
N GLU A 133 -1.08 10.83 -10.32
CA GLU A 133 -0.88 12.28 -10.28
C GLU A 133 0.52 12.60 -10.83
N VAL A 134 0.57 13.43 -11.87
CA VAL A 134 1.83 13.73 -12.56
C VAL A 134 2.90 14.30 -11.63
N GLN A 135 2.50 15.10 -10.63
CA GLN A 135 3.45 15.69 -9.70
C GLN A 135 4.12 14.65 -8.79
N ASP A 136 3.43 13.56 -8.46
CA ASP A 136 4.00 12.49 -7.64
C ASP A 136 5.06 11.71 -8.44
N VAL A 137 4.78 11.43 -9.71
CA VAL A 137 5.77 10.85 -10.63
C VAL A 137 6.99 11.78 -10.80
N VAL A 138 6.76 13.09 -10.98
CA VAL A 138 7.84 14.09 -11.09
C VAL A 138 8.69 14.15 -9.82
N ARG A 139 8.07 14.06 -8.62
CA ARG A 139 8.79 14.01 -7.34
C ARG A 139 9.71 12.80 -7.25
N LEU A 140 9.20 11.62 -7.65
CA LEU A 140 10.03 10.40 -7.69
C LEU A 140 11.19 10.55 -8.66
N ILE A 141 10.96 11.08 -9.87
CA ILE A 141 12.05 11.28 -10.84
C ILE A 141 13.10 12.25 -10.29
N ARG A 142 12.70 13.31 -9.58
CA ARG A 142 13.66 14.19 -8.90
C ARG A 142 14.45 13.45 -7.83
N ALA A 143 13.83 12.53 -7.10
CA ALA A 143 14.52 11.70 -6.11
C ALA A 143 15.54 10.74 -6.78
N VAL A 144 15.25 10.23 -7.99
CA VAL A 144 16.24 9.46 -8.79
C VAL A 144 17.51 10.27 -9.03
N TYR A 145 17.37 11.51 -9.51
CA TYR A 145 18.51 12.39 -9.78
C TYR A 145 19.20 12.95 -8.53
N ALA A 146 18.60 12.74 -7.37
CA ALA A 146 19.17 13.06 -6.05
C ALA A 146 19.76 11.82 -5.33
N ASP A 147 19.96 10.70 -6.05
CA ASP A 147 20.50 9.43 -5.52
C ASP A 147 19.69 8.84 -4.35
N ARG A 148 18.37 9.11 -4.35
CA ARG A 148 17.45 8.71 -3.27
C ARG A 148 16.48 7.59 -3.67
N VAL A 149 16.70 6.92 -4.80
CA VAL A 149 15.86 5.80 -5.24
C VAL A 149 16.70 4.53 -5.33
N VAL A 150 16.15 3.45 -4.77
CA VAL A 150 16.67 2.10 -4.90
C VAL A 150 15.73 1.31 -5.81
N PHE A 151 16.20 0.99 -6.98
CA PHE A 151 15.45 0.21 -7.95
C PHE A 151 15.55 -1.29 -7.65
N HIS A 152 14.44 -1.99 -7.89
CA HIS A 152 14.35 -3.44 -7.79
C HIS A 152 13.80 -4.03 -9.08
N ASP A 153 14.29 -5.23 -9.44
CA ASP A 153 13.78 -6.02 -10.55
C ASP A 153 13.25 -7.37 -10.02
N GLY A 154 11.95 -7.37 -9.71
CA GLY A 154 11.25 -8.53 -9.14
C GLY A 154 11.41 -8.66 -7.63
N GLU A 155 12.44 -9.32 -7.14
CA GLU A 155 12.66 -9.52 -5.70
C GLU A 155 13.74 -8.56 -5.16
N GLY A 156 13.59 -8.15 -3.90
CA GLY A 156 14.53 -7.28 -3.22
C GLY A 156 14.45 -7.37 -1.70
N GLU A 157 15.42 -6.80 -1.01
CA GLU A 157 15.43 -6.69 0.45
C GLU A 157 15.67 -5.23 0.84
N VAL A 158 14.86 -4.73 1.77
CA VAL A 158 15.00 -3.38 2.36
C VAL A 158 15.82 -3.47 3.64
N ALA A 159 15.56 -4.50 4.43
CA ALA A 159 16.20 -4.77 5.71
C ALA A 159 16.08 -6.26 6.04
N PRO A 160 16.93 -6.82 6.93
CA PRO A 160 16.79 -8.19 7.36
C PRO A 160 15.36 -8.50 7.83
N GLY A 161 14.67 -9.40 7.09
CA GLY A 161 13.28 -9.78 7.35
C GLY A 161 12.22 -8.87 6.72
N VAL A 162 12.58 -7.90 5.87
CA VAL A 162 11.65 -7.10 5.05
C VAL A 162 12.05 -7.25 3.59
N THR A 163 11.28 -8.03 2.84
CA THR A 163 11.55 -8.34 1.44
C THR A 163 10.45 -7.81 0.51
N LEU A 164 10.83 -7.45 -0.70
CA LEU A 164 9.98 -6.92 -1.75
C LEU A 164 9.74 -7.98 -2.82
N HIS A 165 8.54 -8.02 -3.37
CA HIS A 165 8.14 -8.99 -4.37
C HIS A 165 7.31 -8.29 -5.46
N GLY A 166 7.91 -8.07 -6.64
CA GLY A 166 7.21 -7.55 -7.81
C GLY A 166 6.15 -8.54 -8.29
N VAL A 167 4.93 -8.06 -8.52
CA VAL A 167 3.80 -8.90 -8.97
C VAL A 167 3.02 -8.31 -10.14
N GLY A 168 3.05 -6.98 -10.31
CA GLY A 168 2.26 -6.31 -11.35
C GLY A 168 0.75 -6.48 -11.16
N GLY A 169 0.01 -6.46 -12.25
CA GLY A 169 -1.44 -6.70 -12.29
C GLY A 169 -2.28 -5.44 -12.14
N HIS A 170 -2.25 -4.78 -11.01
CA HIS A 170 -2.95 -3.52 -10.75
C HIS A 170 -2.30 -2.34 -11.48
N SER A 171 -0.98 -2.23 -11.40
CA SER A 171 -0.11 -1.37 -12.21
C SER A 171 0.95 -2.21 -12.92
N GLY A 172 1.84 -1.59 -13.72
CA GLY A 172 2.88 -2.30 -14.46
C GLY A 172 3.97 -2.91 -13.58
N GLY A 173 4.22 -2.34 -12.42
CA GLY A 173 5.29 -2.74 -11.51
C GLY A 173 4.88 -2.78 -10.03
N LEU A 174 3.60 -3.05 -9.73
CA LEU A 174 3.15 -3.24 -8.35
C LEU A 174 4.02 -4.26 -7.62
N GLN A 175 4.41 -3.93 -6.37
CA GLN A 175 5.13 -4.84 -5.48
C GLN A 175 4.41 -5.03 -4.15
N MET A 176 4.57 -6.21 -3.57
CA MET A 176 4.15 -6.55 -2.21
C MET A 176 5.34 -6.52 -1.25
N VAL A 177 5.06 -6.37 0.04
CA VAL A 177 6.07 -6.39 1.10
C VAL A 177 5.82 -7.58 2.02
N ARG A 178 6.83 -8.44 2.18
CA ARG A 178 6.81 -9.55 3.13
C ARG A 178 7.66 -9.21 4.33
N ILE A 179 7.10 -9.36 5.54
CA ILE A 179 7.72 -8.93 6.79
C ILE A 179 7.76 -10.12 7.77
N ALA A 180 8.94 -10.36 8.39
CA ALA A 180 9.12 -11.36 9.43
C ALA A 180 8.58 -10.83 10.77
N THR A 181 7.39 -11.24 11.15
CA THR A 181 6.73 -10.87 12.42
C THR A 181 6.70 -12.05 13.40
N ALA A 182 6.29 -11.78 14.65
CA ALA A 182 6.09 -12.83 15.65
C ALA A 182 4.95 -13.82 15.28
N ARG A 183 3.98 -13.37 14.44
CA ARG A 183 2.91 -14.22 13.91
C ARG A 183 3.35 -15.11 12.74
N GLY A 184 4.49 -14.82 12.14
CA GLY A 184 4.95 -15.44 10.89
C GLY A 184 5.22 -14.42 9.79
N PRO A 185 5.31 -14.87 8.53
CA PRO A 185 5.61 -14.02 7.38
C PRO A 185 4.38 -13.21 6.94
N LEU A 186 4.16 -12.04 7.55
CA LEU A 186 3.08 -11.13 7.19
C LEU A 186 3.34 -10.53 5.81
N VAL A 187 2.32 -10.46 4.97
CA VAL A 187 2.39 -9.90 3.61
C VAL A 187 1.44 -8.72 3.50
N ILE A 188 1.99 -7.52 3.31
CA ILE A 188 1.21 -6.38 2.85
C ILE A 188 1.04 -6.56 1.35
N ALA A 189 -0.15 -7.00 0.94
CA ALA A 189 -0.48 -7.22 -0.45
C ALA A 189 -0.71 -5.90 -1.22
N GLY A 190 -1.00 -4.82 -0.49
CA GLY A 190 -1.33 -3.54 -1.11
C GLY A 190 -2.46 -3.73 -2.13
N ASP A 191 -2.31 -3.12 -3.28
CA ASP A 191 -3.31 -3.14 -4.36
C ASP A 191 -3.26 -4.38 -5.26
N ALA A 192 -2.41 -5.39 -4.93
CA ALA A 192 -2.63 -6.73 -5.46
C ALA A 192 -4.02 -7.25 -5.02
N SER A 193 -4.54 -6.79 -3.87
CA SER A 193 -5.93 -6.96 -3.48
C SER A 193 -6.40 -5.79 -2.62
N HIS A 194 -7.42 -5.06 -3.05
CA HIS A 194 -7.97 -3.93 -2.28
C HIS A 194 -8.73 -4.41 -1.04
N TYR A 195 -9.49 -5.49 -1.18
CA TYR A 195 -10.30 -6.09 -0.12
C TYR A 195 -10.00 -7.58 0.03
N TYR A 196 -10.18 -8.14 1.20
CA TYR A 196 -10.17 -9.60 1.39
C TYR A 196 -11.14 -10.29 0.42
N ALA A 197 -12.30 -9.66 0.19
CA ALA A 197 -13.33 -10.17 -0.69
C ALA A 197 -12.91 -10.25 -2.17
N ASN A 198 -11.98 -9.39 -2.64
CA ASN A 198 -11.49 -9.49 -4.02
C ASN A 198 -10.76 -10.82 -4.26
N MET A 199 -9.86 -11.21 -3.34
CA MET A 199 -9.16 -12.50 -3.41
C MET A 199 -10.09 -13.70 -3.18
N ALA A 200 -10.99 -13.59 -2.19
CA ALA A 200 -11.87 -14.70 -1.80
C ALA A 200 -12.92 -15.02 -2.87
N ARG A 201 -13.38 -14.01 -3.62
CA ARG A 201 -14.38 -14.16 -4.70
C ARG A 201 -13.74 -14.27 -6.07
N GLU A 202 -12.42 -14.21 -6.18
CA GLU A 202 -11.69 -14.10 -7.46
C GLU A 202 -12.28 -13.00 -8.36
N ASN A 203 -12.69 -11.89 -7.76
CA ASN A 203 -13.31 -10.76 -8.45
C ASN A 203 -12.54 -9.47 -8.12
N PRO A 204 -11.62 -9.02 -9.00
CA PRO A 204 -10.70 -7.95 -8.70
C PRO A 204 -11.38 -6.57 -8.61
N PHE A 205 -10.68 -5.65 -7.99
CA PHE A 205 -11.02 -4.23 -8.02
C PHE A 205 -10.92 -3.70 -9.46
N PRO A 206 -11.77 -2.75 -9.90
CA PRO A 206 -11.88 -2.34 -11.31
C PRO A 206 -10.67 -1.60 -11.91
N ILE A 207 -9.63 -1.28 -11.14
CA ILE A 207 -8.38 -0.74 -11.67
C ILE A 207 -7.40 -1.90 -11.84
N VAL A 208 -7.25 -2.37 -13.07
CA VAL A 208 -6.41 -3.51 -13.44
C VAL A 208 -5.71 -3.21 -14.76
N PHE A 209 -4.38 -3.33 -14.76
CA PHE A 209 -3.58 -3.28 -15.98
C PHE A 209 -3.47 -4.65 -16.65
N ASP A 210 -3.21 -5.70 -15.85
CA ASP A 210 -3.11 -7.09 -16.31
C ASP A 210 -3.85 -8.03 -15.36
N LEU A 211 -4.97 -8.58 -15.83
CA LEU A 211 -5.82 -9.47 -15.05
C LEU A 211 -5.13 -10.79 -14.70
N GLY A 212 -4.32 -11.33 -15.63
CA GLY A 212 -3.58 -12.57 -15.42
C GLY A 212 -2.54 -12.41 -14.31
N ALA A 213 -1.76 -11.32 -14.36
CA ALA A 213 -0.78 -10.98 -13.33
C ALA A 213 -1.46 -10.71 -11.97
N MET A 214 -2.64 -10.05 -11.95
CA MET A 214 -3.42 -9.83 -10.72
C MET A 214 -3.76 -11.15 -10.02
N VAL A 215 -4.30 -12.13 -10.75
CA VAL A 215 -4.65 -13.45 -10.20
C VAL A 215 -3.40 -14.21 -9.72
N GLN A 216 -2.30 -14.13 -10.46
CA GLN A 216 -1.02 -14.70 -10.02
C GLN A 216 -0.49 -13.99 -8.75
N GLY A 217 -0.68 -12.68 -8.64
CA GLY A 217 -0.36 -11.88 -7.45
C GLY A 217 -1.06 -12.43 -6.19
N TRP A 218 -2.33 -12.80 -6.25
CA TRP A 218 -3.03 -13.42 -5.11
C TRP A 218 -2.44 -14.76 -4.69
N ARG A 219 -2.09 -15.60 -5.66
CA ARG A 219 -1.41 -16.89 -5.39
C ARG A 219 -0.04 -16.67 -4.77
N ARG A 220 0.69 -15.67 -5.27
CA ARG A 220 1.99 -15.28 -4.73
C ARG A 220 1.88 -14.77 -3.30
N ALA A 221 0.88 -13.91 -2.99
CA ALA A 221 0.63 -13.40 -1.64
C ALA A 221 0.41 -14.55 -0.64
N ARG A 222 -0.46 -15.52 -0.99
CA ARG A 222 -0.70 -16.71 -0.16
C ARG A 222 0.57 -17.56 0.03
N ALA A 223 1.34 -17.76 -1.02
CA ALA A 223 2.60 -18.51 -0.93
C ALA A 223 3.64 -17.81 -0.04
N LEU A 224 3.78 -16.48 -0.16
CA LEU A 224 4.67 -15.67 0.68
C LEU A 224 4.26 -15.68 2.15
N ALA A 225 2.96 -15.79 2.44
CA ALA A 225 2.40 -15.93 3.78
C ALA A 225 2.47 -17.37 4.34
N GLY A 226 3.12 -18.30 3.61
CA GLY A 226 3.23 -19.70 4.02
C GLY A 226 1.90 -20.46 3.98
N GLY A 227 0.92 -19.98 3.23
CA GLY A 227 -0.43 -20.56 3.11
C GLY A 227 -1.43 -20.07 4.16
N ASP A 228 -1.01 -19.27 5.13
CA ASP A 228 -1.90 -18.66 6.13
C ASP A 228 -2.49 -17.35 5.59
N GLU A 229 -3.77 -17.39 5.17
CA GLU A 229 -4.46 -16.21 4.64
C GLU A 229 -4.65 -15.10 5.68
N SER A 230 -4.59 -15.39 6.98
CA SER A 230 -4.65 -14.38 8.04
C SER A 230 -3.43 -13.46 8.07
N LEU A 231 -2.34 -13.87 7.43
CA LEU A 231 -1.10 -13.11 7.27
C LEU A 231 -1.07 -12.27 5.98
N VAL A 232 -2.09 -12.33 5.13
CA VAL A 232 -2.21 -11.51 3.92
C VAL A 232 -3.08 -10.30 4.21
N ILE A 233 -2.53 -9.10 4.09
CA ILE A 233 -3.20 -7.83 4.40
C ILE A 233 -3.51 -7.08 3.09
N PRO A 234 -4.79 -6.84 2.75
CA PRO A 234 -5.19 -6.05 1.58
C PRO A 234 -4.94 -4.56 1.79
N GLY A 235 -4.91 -3.79 0.68
CA GLY A 235 -4.56 -2.38 0.69
C GLY A 235 -5.60 -1.45 1.33
N HIS A 236 -6.90 -1.77 1.23
CA HIS A 236 -7.94 -0.77 1.46
C HIS A 236 -9.15 -1.26 2.27
N ASP A 237 -9.13 -2.49 2.77
CA ASP A 237 -10.29 -3.08 3.46
C ASP A 237 -10.44 -2.53 4.88
N PRO A 238 -11.58 -1.91 5.25
CA PRO A 238 -11.86 -1.52 6.63
C PRO A 238 -11.79 -2.66 7.64
N LEU A 239 -11.95 -3.92 7.18
CA LEU A 239 -11.79 -5.11 8.02
C LEU A 239 -10.37 -5.24 8.61
N VAL A 240 -9.36 -4.62 8.01
CA VAL A 240 -8.01 -4.54 8.59
C VAL A 240 -8.06 -3.96 10.01
N ARG A 241 -8.83 -2.89 10.23
CA ARG A 241 -8.98 -2.27 11.54
C ARG A 241 -9.92 -3.03 12.48
N ILE A 242 -10.87 -3.74 11.92
CA ILE A 242 -11.86 -4.49 12.72
C ILE A 242 -11.27 -5.80 13.24
N ARG A 243 -10.44 -6.45 12.44
CA ARG A 243 -9.86 -7.75 12.75
C ARG A 243 -8.68 -7.70 13.70
N PHE A 244 -7.94 -6.60 13.73
CA PHE A 244 -6.70 -6.51 14.50
C PHE A 244 -6.78 -5.44 15.60
N PRO A 245 -6.01 -5.62 16.69
CA PRO A 245 -6.04 -4.67 17.81
C PRO A 245 -5.47 -3.31 17.43
N ALA A 246 -6.06 -2.26 17.98
CA ALA A 246 -5.53 -0.91 17.85
C ALA A 246 -4.23 -0.75 18.67
N GLU A 247 -3.37 0.16 18.21
CA GLU A 247 -2.24 0.64 19.01
C GLU A 247 -2.76 1.38 20.25
N PRO A 248 -2.22 1.11 21.46
CA PRO A 248 -2.67 1.80 22.68
C PRO A 248 -2.64 3.32 22.51
N GLY A 249 -3.77 3.96 22.79
CA GLY A 249 -3.94 5.42 22.70
C GLY A 249 -4.13 5.97 21.28
N ASN A 250 -4.14 5.14 20.24
CA ASN A 250 -4.38 5.58 18.87
C ASN A 250 -5.29 4.62 18.09
N PRO A 251 -6.61 4.85 18.05
CA PRO A 251 -7.56 3.96 17.38
C PRO A 251 -7.44 3.93 15.84
N GLU A 252 -6.70 4.86 15.26
CA GLU A 252 -6.44 4.89 13.80
C GLU A 252 -5.16 4.14 13.42
N ALA A 253 -4.40 3.62 14.40
CA ALA A 253 -3.25 2.77 14.19
C ALA A 253 -3.57 1.34 14.63
N THR A 254 -3.39 0.37 13.76
CA THR A 254 -3.75 -1.03 13.96
C THR A 254 -2.51 -1.92 13.95
N ARG A 255 -2.36 -2.79 14.96
CA ARG A 255 -1.21 -3.70 15.17
C ARG A 255 -1.42 -5.01 14.41
N LEU A 256 -0.83 -5.12 13.23
CA LEU A 256 -0.94 -6.30 12.36
C LEU A 256 -0.02 -7.45 12.78
N ASP A 257 1.02 -7.17 13.54
CA ASP A 257 1.93 -8.16 14.14
C ASP A 257 1.35 -8.89 15.34
N LEU A 258 0.22 -8.43 15.87
CA LEU A 258 -0.54 -9.10 16.92
C LEU A 258 -1.64 -10.00 16.33
N PRO A 259 -2.08 -11.05 17.04
CA PRO A 259 -3.17 -11.91 16.58
C PRO A 259 -4.45 -11.12 16.28
N PRO A 260 -5.21 -11.47 15.23
CA PRO A 260 -6.53 -10.89 15.02
C PRO A 260 -7.48 -11.30 16.15
N TYR A 261 -8.53 -10.52 16.34
CA TYR A 261 -9.62 -10.89 17.24
C TYR A 261 -10.29 -12.19 16.74
N SER A 262 -10.66 -13.04 17.69
CA SER A 262 -11.37 -14.32 17.45
C SER A 262 -12.83 -14.12 17.04
#